data_e77938ff57bd45b46247bb4ba3858b1d
#
_entry.id   e77938ff57bd45b46247bb4ba3858b1d
#
_cell.length_a   1.000
_cell.length_b   1.000
_cell.length_c   1.000
_cell.angle_alpha   90.00
_cell.angle_beta   90.00
_cell.angle_gamma   90.00
#
_symmetry.space_group_name_H-M   'P 1'
#
loop_
_entity.id
_entity.type
_entity.pdbx_description
1 polymer ?
#
loop_
_entity_poly.entity_id
_entity_poly.type
_entity_poly.pdbx_seq_one_letter_code
_entity_poly.pdbx_strand_id
1 'polypeptide(L)'
;MIVVTGATGSVGQHLVQNLHSQQVEVVAAVRDQTRASVPEGVRSVAMDVENLASVEKAVAGADAVFWLWPSLSGSETAEVGGDIGRILGASGARVTYLSAEAAAAEPTSSWAIMENAIEQAVAEWTILRCTGFAKNVRMWIPQIQSGDTVRWPFANAIRSLIHEADIADAAAATLIDKTHIGQRYTLTGPSALR
;
A
#
# COMPACT_ATOMS: atom_id res chain seq x y z
N MET A 1 12.30 10.70 8.81
CA MET A 1 11.54 10.98 7.57
C MET A 1 10.87 9.69 7.07
N ILE A 2 9.56 9.72 6.82
CA ILE A 2 8.81 8.58 6.28
C ILE A 2 8.38 8.88 4.85
N VAL A 3 8.68 7.97 3.91
CA VAL A 3 8.21 8.08 2.52
C VAL A 3 6.94 7.27 2.33
N VAL A 4 5.89 7.90 1.79
CA VAL A 4 4.61 7.25 1.49
C VAL A 4 4.45 7.15 -0.01
N THR A 5 4.50 5.93 -0.56
CA THR A 5 4.20 5.69 -1.98
C THR A 5 2.70 5.59 -2.19
N GLY A 6 2.22 5.96 -3.38
CA GLY A 6 0.79 6.05 -3.62
C GLY A 6 0.08 7.08 -2.72
N ALA A 7 0.78 8.15 -2.34
CA ALA A 7 0.36 9.14 -1.34
C ALA A 7 -0.99 9.83 -1.64
N THR A 8 -1.37 9.94 -2.91
CA THR A 8 -2.66 10.51 -3.35
C THR A 8 -3.76 9.45 -3.52
N GLY A 9 -3.44 8.18 -3.28
CA GLY A 9 -4.36 7.06 -3.37
C GLY A 9 -5.30 6.94 -2.16
N SER A 10 -6.17 5.93 -2.20
CA SER A 10 -7.23 5.73 -1.19
C SER A 10 -6.69 5.55 0.23
N VAL A 11 -5.62 4.82 0.42
CA VAL A 11 -4.95 4.62 1.72
C VAL A 11 -3.92 5.72 1.96
N GLY A 12 -3.08 6.00 0.94
CA GLY A 12 -1.94 6.91 1.10
C GLY A 12 -2.31 8.31 1.55
N GLN A 13 -3.44 8.88 1.08
CA GLN A 13 -3.90 10.20 1.54
C GLN A 13 -4.23 10.23 3.05
N HIS A 14 -4.86 9.17 3.57
CA HIS A 14 -5.14 9.05 5.01
C HIS A 14 -3.85 8.86 5.81
N LEU A 15 -2.91 8.06 5.29
CA LEU A 15 -1.63 7.82 5.94
C LEU A 15 -0.79 9.10 6.01
N VAL A 16 -0.69 9.86 4.91
CA VAL A 16 0.01 11.15 4.89
C VAL A 16 -0.61 12.12 5.91
N GLN A 17 -1.94 12.23 5.93
CA GLN A 17 -2.67 13.07 6.89
C GLN A 17 -2.41 12.65 8.34
N ASN A 18 -2.49 11.34 8.62
CA ASN A 18 -2.28 10.77 9.95
C ASN A 18 -0.86 11.05 10.46
N LEU A 19 0.17 10.69 9.67
CA LEU A 19 1.58 10.92 10.05
C LEU A 19 1.89 12.41 10.21
N HIS A 20 1.38 13.26 9.32
CA HIS A 20 1.56 14.72 9.40
C HIS A 20 0.92 15.30 10.65
N SER A 21 -0.28 14.85 11.03
CA SER A 21 -0.95 15.30 12.28
C SER A 21 -0.19 14.89 13.55
N GLN A 22 0.59 13.82 13.49
CA GLN A 22 1.48 13.38 14.56
C GLN A 22 2.85 14.08 14.55
N GLN A 23 3.03 15.10 13.69
CA GLN A 23 4.29 15.83 13.52
C GLN A 23 5.48 14.97 13.05
N VAL A 24 5.19 13.86 12.38
CA VAL A 24 6.20 13.02 11.72
C VAL A 24 6.59 13.67 10.39
N GLU A 25 7.87 13.73 10.10
CA GLU A 25 8.36 14.20 8.79
C GLU A 25 7.98 13.21 7.70
N VAL A 26 7.06 13.63 6.79
CA VAL A 26 6.49 12.81 5.71
C VAL A 26 6.89 13.37 4.35
N VAL A 27 7.23 12.46 3.45
CA VAL A 27 7.43 12.74 2.02
C VAL A 27 6.42 11.94 1.21
N ALA A 28 5.59 12.63 0.45
CA ALA A 28 4.61 12.04 -0.44
C ALA A 28 5.25 11.68 -1.80
N ALA A 29 5.43 10.39 -2.06
CA ALA A 29 5.89 9.93 -3.37
C ALA A 29 4.70 9.83 -4.34
N VAL A 30 4.74 10.61 -5.42
CA VAL A 30 3.64 10.79 -6.38
C VAL A 30 4.16 10.74 -7.81
N ARG A 31 3.34 10.30 -8.77
CA ARG A 31 3.73 10.29 -10.19
C ARG A 31 3.85 11.69 -10.79
N ASP A 32 2.95 12.57 -10.43
CA ASP A 32 2.90 13.96 -10.92
C ASP A 32 2.74 14.94 -9.75
N GLN A 33 3.82 15.63 -9.41
CA GLN A 33 3.84 16.59 -8.30
C GLN A 33 2.96 17.82 -8.54
N THR A 34 2.72 18.18 -9.81
CA THR A 34 1.92 19.37 -10.16
C THR A 34 0.43 19.14 -9.92
N ARG A 35 -0.01 17.89 -9.91
CA ARG A 35 -1.40 17.46 -9.70
C ARG A 35 -1.65 16.85 -8.33
N ALA A 36 -0.59 16.68 -7.54
CA ALA A 36 -0.71 16.04 -6.24
C ALA A 36 -1.34 16.99 -5.22
N SER A 37 -2.44 16.53 -4.61
CA SER A 37 -3.05 17.20 -3.46
C SER A 37 -2.50 16.54 -2.19
N VAL A 38 -1.63 17.25 -1.47
CA VAL A 38 -1.05 16.83 -0.19
C VAL A 38 -1.27 17.94 0.84
N PRO A 39 -1.27 17.64 2.15
CA PRO A 39 -1.39 18.68 3.19
C PRO A 39 -0.30 19.75 3.06
N GLU A 40 -0.63 20.97 3.48
CA GLU A 40 0.35 22.06 3.54
C GLU A 40 1.53 21.67 4.44
N GLY A 41 2.74 21.95 4.00
CA GLY A 41 3.97 21.57 4.71
C GLY A 41 4.48 20.16 4.40
N VAL A 42 3.71 19.31 3.74
CA VAL A 42 4.17 17.98 3.30
C VAL A 42 4.92 18.12 1.97
N ARG A 43 6.18 17.70 1.95
CA ARG A 43 6.99 17.66 0.74
C ARG A 43 6.56 16.50 -0.17
N SER A 44 6.55 16.71 -1.48
CA SER A 44 6.36 15.65 -2.46
C SER A 44 7.63 15.36 -3.26
N VAL A 45 7.75 14.13 -3.76
CA VAL A 45 8.80 13.68 -4.67
C VAL A 45 8.16 12.93 -5.83
N ALA A 46 8.68 13.15 -7.05
CA ALA A 46 8.25 12.40 -8.21
C ALA A 46 8.78 10.96 -8.13
N MET A 47 7.89 9.98 -8.28
CA MET A 47 8.22 8.56 -8.29
C MET A 47 7.29 7.81 -9.24
N ASP A 48 7.88 7.07 -10.14
CA ASP A 48 7.21 6.13 -11.02
C ASP A 48 7.82 4.74 -10.85
N VAL A 49 7.02 3.73 -10.57
CA VAL A 49 7.49 2.35 -10.36
C VAL A 49 8.08 1.72 -11.62
N GLU A 50 7.72 2.23 -12.81
CA GLU A 50 8.32 1.83 -14.09
C GLU A 50 9.72 2.43 -14.30
N ASN A 51 10.10 3.42 -13.50
CA ASN A 51 11.42 4.05 -13.52
C ASN A 51 12.16 3.79 -12.20
N LEU A 52 12.94 2.72 -12.15
CA LEU A 52 13.67 2.27 -10.96
C LEU A 52 14.58 3.35 -10.36
N ALA A 53 15.19 4.21 -11.20
CA ALA A 53 16.02 5.31 -10.71
C ALA A 53 15.18 6.37 -9.94
N SER A 54 13.92 6.57 -10.32
CA SER A 54 13.01 7.44 -9.57
C SER A 54 12.59 6.83 -8.24
N VAL A 55 12.44 5.50 -8.17
CA VAL A 55 12.15 4.78 -6.93
C VAL A 55 13.34 4.91 -5.98
N GLU A 56 14.56 4.60 -6.44
CA GLU A 56 15.78 4.74 -5.66
C GLU A 56 15.93 6.14 -5.07
N LYS A 57 15.75 7.16 -5.92
CA LYS A 57 15.81 8.57 -5.50
C LYS A 57 14.73 8.91 -4.46
N ALA A 58 13.52 8.38 -4.62
CA ALA A 58 12.41 8.70 -3.72
C ALA A 58 12.60 8.11 -2.32
N VAL A 59 13.21 6.91 -2.21
CA VAL A 59 13.41 6.24 -0.92
C VAL A 59 14.75 6.54 -0.26
N ALA A 60 15.65 7.27 -0.96
CA ALA A 60 16.97 7.61 -0.45
C ALA A 60 16.91 8.41 0.86
N GLY A 61 17.58 7.91 1.90
CA GLY A 61 17.63 8.56 3.22
C GLY A 61 16.33 8.49 4.02
N ALA A 62 15.38 7.66 3.64
CA ALA A 62 14.18 7.40 4.44
C ALA A 62 14.52 6.55 5.67
N ASP A 63 13.90 6.85 6.81
CA ASP A 63 13.92 5.99 7.99
C ASP A 63 12.90 4.83 7.84
N ALA A 64 11.77 5.12 7.16
CA ALA A 64 10.76 4.13 6.84
C ALA A 64 10.05 4.45 5.51
N VAL A 65 9.53 3.41 4.85
CA VAL A 65 8.80 3.50 3.59
C VAL A 65 7.50 2.73 3.68
N PHE A 66 6.39 3.40 3.40
CA PHE A 66 5.15 2.73 3.06
C PHE A 66 5.17 2.37 1.58
N TRP A 67 5.19 1.07 1.28
CA TRP A 67 5.28 0.57 -0.08
C TRP A 67 3.92 0.09 -0.59
N LEU A 68 3.49 0.62 -1.73
CA LEU A 68 2.33 0.17 -2.49
C LEU A 68 2.79 -0.28 -3.88
N TRP A 69 2.48 -1.53 -4.25
CA TRP A 69 2.71 -2.04 -5.61
C TRP A 69 1.42 -1.95 -6.43
N PRO A 70 1.40 -1.20 -7.54
CA PRO A 70 0.16 -0.92 -8.27
C PRO A 70 -0.24 -2.01 -9.27
N SER A 71 0.68 -2.90 -9.69
CA SER A 71 0.36 -3.94 -10.66
C SER A 71 -0.33 -5.13 -10.01
N LEU A 72 -1.36 -5.65 -10.67
CA LEU A 72 -2.03 -6.91 -10.32
C LEU A 72 -1.51 -8.09 -11.15
N SER A 73 -0.61 -7.85 -12.11
CA SER A 73 0.00 -8.88 -12.94
C SER A 73 1.16 -9.56 -12.23
N GLY A 74 1.04 -10.87 -12.00
CA GLY A 74 2.13 -11.67 -11.43
C GLY A 74 3.35 -11.72 -12.33
N SER A 75 3.20 -11.77 -13.67
CA SER A 75 4.31 -11.78 -14.62
C SER A 75 5.10 -10.47 -14.61
N GLU A 76 4.42 -9.31 -14.67
CA GLU A 76 5.08 -8.01 -14.57
C GLU A 76 5.80 -7.85 -13.22
N THR A 77 5.19 -8.30 -12.13
CA THR A 77 5.81 -8.24 -10.81
C THR A 77 7.02 -9.17 -10.72
N ALA A 78 6.99 -10.34 -11.35
CA ALA A 78 8.13 -11.25 -11.37
C ALA A 78 9.34 -10.66 -12.11
N GLU A 79 9.12 -9.84 -13.14
CA GLU A 79 10.19 -9.19 -13.90
C GLU A 79 10.94 -8.13 -13.09
N VAL A 80 10.23 -7.35 -12.26
CA VAL A 80 10.82 -6.17 -11.58
C VAL A 80 10.82 -6.27 -10.06
N GLY A 81 10.11 -7.22 -9.47
CA GLY A 81 9.95 -7.34 -8.02
C GLY A 81 11.29 -7.49 -7.29
N GLY A 82 12.21 -8.27 -7.84
CA GLY A 82 13.55 -8.45 -7.28
C GLY A 82 14.37 -7.15 -7.29
N ASP A 83 14.24 -6.33 -8.33
CA ASP A 83 14.91 -5.04 -8.43
C ASP A 83 14.35 -4.04 -7.42
N ILE A 84 13.03 -3.99 -7.28
CA ILE A 84 12.34 -3.18 -6.27
C ILE A 84 12.77 -3.61 -4.86
N GLY A 85 12.73 -4.91 -4.55
CA GLY A 85 13.18 -5.43 -3.27
C GLY A 85 14.61 -5.00 -2.95
N ARG A 86 15.53 -5.10 -3.93
CA ARG A 86 16.91 -4.69 -3.77
C ARG A 86 17.06 -3.19 -3.53
N ILE A 87 16.31 -2.35 -4.24
CA ILE A 87 16.30 -0.89 -4.02
C ILE A 87 15.81 -0.55 -2.60
N LEU A 88 14.70 -1.16 -2.18
CA LEU A 88 14.16 -0.96 -0.83
C LEU A 88 15.13 -1.45 0.24
N GLY A 89 15.75 -2.62 0.06
CA GLY A 89 16.78 -3.13 0.99
C GLY A 89 18.02 -2.24 1.06
N ALA A 90 18.52 -1.77 -0.08
CA ALA A 90 19.70 -0.90 -0.16
C ALA A 90 19.46 0.48 0.48
N SER A 91 18.21 0.95 0.57
CA SER A 91 17.86 2.20 1.26
C SER A 91 18.11 2.15 2.77
N GLY A 92 18.16 0.94 3.36
CA GLY A 92 18.25 0.73 4.80
C GLY A 92 16.98 1.12 5.58
N ALA A 93 15.94 1.56 4.88
CA ALA A 93 14.69 1.96 5.50
C ALA A 93 13.88 0.75 5.98
N ARG A 94 13.10 0.93 7.04
CA ARG A 94 12.01 0.00 7.37
C ARG A 94 10.92 0.08 6.31
N VAL A 95 10.38 -1.07 5.89
CA VAL A 95 9.35 -1.12 4.86
C VAL A 95 8.05 -1.71 5.42
N THR A 96 6.97 -0.96 5.33
CA THR A 96 5.61 -1.48 5.52
C THR A 96 4.97 -1.65 4.14
N TYR A 97 4.69 -2.90 3.76
CA TYR A 97 4.10 -3.23 2.46
C TYR A 97 2.60 -3.45 2.57
N LEU A 98 1.83 -2.73 1.73
CA LEU A 98 0.39 -2.94 1.59
C LEU A 98 0.13 -4.08 0.60
N SER A 99 -0.16 -5.24 1.14
CA SER A 99 -0.46 -6.48 0.43
C SER A 99 -1.96 -6.80 0.49
N ALA A 100 -2.33 -7.98 0.02
CA ALA A 100 -3.68 -8.51 0.07
C ALA A 100 -3.71 -9.91 0.70
N GLU A 101 -4.86 -10.28 1.30
CA GLU A 101 -5.09 -11.61 1.86
C GLU A 101 -4.85 -12.72 0.81
N ALA A 102 -5.15 -12.43 -0.47
CA ALA A 102 -4.93 -13.33 -1.58
C ALA A 102 -3.48 -13.82 -1.71
N ALA A 103 -2.49 -13.06 -1.22
CA ALA A 103 -1.08 -13.48 -1.23
C ALA A 103 -0.84 -14.79 -0.47
N ALA A 104 -1.65 -15.08 0.55
CA ALA A 104 -1.54 -16.33 1.31
C ALA A 104 -2.02 -17.56 0.53
N ALA A 105 -3.00 -17.39 -0.36
CA ALA A 105 -3.63 -18.47 -1.13
C ALA A 105 -2.99 -18.66 -2.52
N GLU A 106 -2.42 -17.59 -3.09
CA GLU A 106 -1.91 -17.57 -4.46
C GLU A 106 -0.42 -17.14 -4.51
N PRO A 107 0.53 -18.08 -4.39
CA PRO A 107 1.97 -17.78 -4.38
C PRO A 107 2.49 -17.09 -5.64
N THR A 108 1.78 -17.20 -6.76
CA THR A 108 2.11 -16.55 -8.04
C THR A 108 1.42 -15.20 -8.24
N SER A 109 0.64 -14.76 -7.28
CA SER A 109 0.03 -13.44 -7.34
C SER A 109 1.09 -12.34 -7.23
N SER A 110 0.79 -11.17 -7.80
CA SER A 110 1.66 -9.99 -7.69
C SER A 110 1.98 -9.64 -6.23
N TRP A 111 1.02 -9.81 -5.33
CA TRP A 111 1.20 -9.55 -3.89
C TRP A 111 2.20 -10.52 -3.26
N ALA A 112 2.06 -11.83 -3.51
CA ALA A 112 2.98 -12.83 -2.95
C ALA A 112 4.40 -12.69 -3.51
N ILE A 113 4.53 -12.40 -4.80
CA ILE A 113 5.84 -12.17 -5.44
C ILE A 113 6.53 -10.95 -4.80
N MET A 114 5.80 -9.84 -4.61
CA MET A 114 6.35 -8.64 -3.98
C MET A 114 6.64 -8.85 -2.49
N GLU A 115 5.81 -9.59 -1.74
CA GLU A 115 6.11 -9.98 -0.36
C GLU A 115 7.44 -10.71 -0.29
N ASN A 116 7.63 -11.73 -1.13
CA ASN A 116 8.88 -12.50 -1.18
C ASN A 116 10.09 -11.62 -1.52
N ALA A 117 9.95 -10.70 -2.47
CA ALA A 117 11.04 -9.79 -2.85
C ALA A 117 11.44 -8.87 -1.69
N ILE A 118 10.47 -8.35 -0.95
CA ILE A 118 10.72 -7.50 0.23
C ILE A 118 11.35 -8.31 1.36
N GLU A 119 10.81 -9.48 1.68
CA GLU A 119 11.31 -10.34 2.77
C GLU A 119 12.76 -10.80 2.55
N GLN A 120 13.14 -11.05 1.31
CA GLN A 120 14.50 -11.47 0.96
C GLN A 120 15.52 -10.32 1.01
N ALA A 121 15.10 -9.10 0.75
CA ALA A 121 16.00 -7.97 0.56
C ALA A 121 15.99 -6.95 1.69
N VAL A 122 14.88 -6.78 2.41
CA VAL A 122 14.69 -5.76 3.43
C VAL A 122 14.86 -6.35 4.83
N ALA A 123 15.72 -5.77 5.64
CA ALA A 123 15.98 -6.26 7.00
C ALA A 123 14.83 -6.00 7.99
N GLU A 124 14.19 -4.84 7.90
CA GLU A 124 13.10 -4.41 8.78
C GLU A 124 11.81 -4.27 7.95
N TRP A 125 11.04 -5.34 7.78
CA TRP A 125 9.80 -5.32 7.02
C TRP A 125 8.58 -5.64 7.88
N THR A 126 7.42 -5.14 7.46
CA THR A 126 6.08 -5.50 7.94
C THR A 126 5.13 -5.60 6.77
N ILE A 127 4.27 -6.61 6.74
CA ILE A 127 3.32 -6.85 5.66
C ILE A 127 1.88 -6.71 6.18
N LEU A 128 1.09 -5.88 5.51
CA LEU A 128 -0.32 -5.66 5.81
C LEU A 128 -1.17 -6.30 4.71
N ARG A 129 -1.76 -7.46 4.98
CA ARG A 129 -2.64 -8.20 4.07
C ARG A 129 -4.09 -7.77 4.29
N CYS A 130 -4.61 -6.92 3.40
CA CYS A 130 -5.98 -6.43 3.48
C CYS A 130 -6.95 -7.38 2.79
N THR A 131 -8.15 -7.57 3.36
CA THR A 131 -9.21 -8.43 2.80
C THR A 131 -9.89 -7.78 1.61
N GLY A 132 -10.33 -6.55 1.74
CA GLY A 132 -10.95 -5.78 0.68
C GLY A 132 -11.31 -4.39 1.17
N PHE A 133 -11.13 -3.39 0.32
CA PHE A 133 -11.36 -2.00 0.71
C PHE A 133 -12.85 -1.66 0.67
N ALA A 134 -13.35 -0.99 1.70
CA ALA A 134 -14.75 -0.53 1.77
C ALA A 134 -15.10 0.38 0.58
N LYS A 135 -14.16 1.21 0.11
CA LYS A 135 -14.34 2.08 -1.04
C LYS A 135 -14.64 1.34 -2.35
N ASN A 136 -14.28 0.04 -2.45
CA ASN A 136 -14.53 -0.74 -3.66
C ASN A 136 -16.02 -0.90 -3.99
N VAL A 137 -16.92 -0.74 -3.03
CA VAL A 137 -18.38 -0.72 -3.27
C VAL A 137 -18.80 0.42 -4.23
N ARG A 138 -17.96 1.46 -4.35
CA ARG A 138 -18.23 2.56 -5.29
C ARG A 138 -18.19 2.11 -6.76
N MET A 139 -17.59 0.98 -7.08
CA MET A 139 -17.65 0.38 -8.42
C MET A 139 -19.08 -0.02 -8.82
N TRP A 140 -19.99 -0.14 -7.87
CA TRP A 140 -21.41 -0.43 -8.13
C TRP A 140 -22.22 0.81 -8.51
N ILE A 141 -21.72 2.01 -8.26
CA ILE A 141 -22.44 3.27 -8.51
C ILE A 141 -23.00 3.35 -9.94
N PRO A 142 -22.23 3.07 -11.02
CA PRO A 142 -22.78 3.15 -12.38
C PRO A 142 -23.91 2.15 -12.62
N GLN A 143 -23.85 0.96 -12.01
CA GLN A 143 -24.91 -0.03 -12.12
C GLN A 143 -26.18 0.42 -11.39
N ILE A 144 -26.02 0.98 -10.19
CA ILE A 144 -27.15 1.52 -9.38
C ILE A 144 -27.79 2.71 -10.10
N GLN A 145 -27.01 3.58 -10.75
CA GLN A 145 -27.53 4.72 -11.51
C GLN A 145 -28.25 4.32 -12.79
N SER A 146 -27.90 3.16 -13.38
CA SER A 146 -28.49 2.67 -14.63
C SER A 146 -29.68 1.72 -14.42
N GLY A 147 -29.98 1.28 -13.19
CA GLY A 147 -31.06 0.36 -12.87
C GLY A 147 -31.00 -0.15 -11.44
N ASP A 148 -31.91 -1.08 -11.11
CA ASP A 148 -32.11 -1.59 -9.75
C ASP A 148 -31.25 -2.85 -9.43
N THR A 149 -30.35 -3.23 -10.33
CA THR A 149 -29.61 -4.49 -10.21
C THR A 149 -28.10 -4.27 -10.24
N VAL A 150 -27.42 -4.71 -9.19
CA VAL A 150 -25.97 -4.81 -9.16
C VAL A 150 -25.56 -6.25 -9.50
N ARG A 151 -24.77 -6.41 -10.57
CA ARG A 151 -24.16 -7.70 -10.94
C ARG A 151 -22.73 -7.73 -10.45
N TRP A 152 -22.47 -8.66 -9.55
CA TRP A 152 -21.14 -8.86 -8.97
C TRP A 152 -20.84 -10.35 -8.89
N PRO A 153 -19.61 -10.80 -9.19
CA PRO A 153 -19.25 -12.20 -9.03
C PRO A 153 -19.31 -12.62 -7.55
N PHE A 154 -19.61 -13.89 -7.32
CA PHE A 154 -19.63 -14.48 -5.97
C PHE A 154 -20.71 -13.89 -5.05
N ALA A 155 -21.98 -13.94 -5.48
CA ALA A 155 -23.13 -13.40 -4.72
C ALA A 155 -23.27 -13.91 -3.28
N ASN A 156 -22.70 -15.08 -2.96
CA ASN A 156 -22.71 -15.68 -1.63
C ASN A 156 -21.39 -15.48 -0.86
N ALA A 157 -20.43 -14.73 -1.40
CA ALA A 157 -19.20 -14.48 -0.69
C ALA A 157 -19.45 -13.59 0.53
N ILE A 158 -18.90 -14.00 1.66
CA ILE A 158 -18.87 -13.20 2.89
C ILE A 158 -17.54 -12.48 2.92
N ARG A 159 -17.55 -11.16 3.11
CA ARG A 159 -16.35 -10.34 3.14
C ARG A 159 -16.36 -9.38 4.32
N SER A 160 -15.21 -9.26 4.98
CA SER A 160 -15.00 -8.26 6.03
C SER A 160 -14.23 -7.07 5.42
N LEU A 161 -14.97 -6.15 4.78
CA LEU A 161 -14.37 -4.98 4.14
C LEU A 161 -13.79 -4.04 5.20
N ILE A 162 -12.57 -3.57 4.97
CA ILE A 162 -11.88 -2.63 5.85
C ILE A 162 -11.90 -1.21 5.25
N HIS A 163 -12.06 -0.19 6.09
CA HIS A 163 -11.99 1.19 5.66
C HIS A 163 -10.53 1.62 5.44
N GLU A 164 -10.28 2.47 4.46
CA GLU A 164 -8.95 2.90 4.06
C GLU A 164 -8.22 3.70 5.14
N ALA A 165 -8.97 4.40 6.00
CA ALA A 165 -8.40 5.09 7.16
C ALA A 165 -7.86 4.10 8.21
N ASP A 166 -8.56 2.99 8.47
CA ASP A 166 -8.12 1.97 9.43
C ASP A 166 -6.85 1.26 8.92
N ILE A 167 -6.73 1.07 7.59
CA ILE A 167 -5.49 0.57 6.98
C ILE A 167 -4.35 1.58 7.18
N ALA A 168 -4.65 2.86 7.00
CA ALA A 168 -3.66 3.93 7.19
C ALA A 168 -3.20 4.03 8.65
N ASP A 169 -4.10 3.86 9.62
CA ASP A 169 -3.76 3.85 11.04
C ASP A 169 -2.86 2.66 11.40
N ALA A 170 -3.18 1.46 10.89
CA ALA A 170 -2.32 0.29 11.04
C ALA A 170 -0.95 0.49 10.38
N ALA A 171 -0.92 1.09 9.18
CA ALA A 171 0.33 1.41 8.49
C ALA A 171 1.17 2.44 9.27
N ALA A 172 0.55 3.48 9.81
CA ALA A 172 1.25 4.48 10.62
C ALA A 172 1.90 3.83 11.86
N ALA A 173 1.17 2.96 12.56
CA ALA A 173 1.69 2.23 13.72
C ALA A 173 2.92 1.40 13.34
N THR A 174 2.86 0.62 12.25
CA THR A 174 3.97 -0.24 11.82
C THR A 174 5.18 0.53 11.27
N LEU A 175 4.98 1.73 10.74
CA LEU A 175 6.05 2.61 10.29
C LEU A 175 6.78 3.32 11.44
N ILE A 176 6.11 3.52 12.57
CA ILE A 176 6.66 4.20 13.74
C ILE A 176 7.26 3.20 14.73
N ASP A 177 6.52 2.14 15.07
CA ASP A 177 6.90 1.19 16.11
C ASP A 177 7.67 -0.01 15.53
N LYS A 178 8.87 -0.26 16.06
CA LYS A 178 9.73 -1.39 15.65
C LYS A 178 9.25 -2.76 16.13
N THR A 179 8.30 -2.83 17.04
CA THR A 179 7.76 -4.10 17.55
C THR A 179 7.04 -4.92 16.49
N HIS A 180 6.70 -4.28 15.37
CA HIS A 180 6.01 -4.91 14.22
C HIS A 180 6.96 -5.52 13.17
N ILE A 181 8.28 -5.40 13.35
CA ILE A 181 9.26 -5.92 12.38
C ILE A 181 9.13 -7.44 12.25
N GLY A 182 9.16 -7.94 11.02
CA GLY A 182 9.03 -9.36 10.69
C GLY A 182 7.61 -9.91 10.82
N GLN A 183 6.60 -9.05 10.97
CA GLN A 183 5.21 -9.46 11.15
C GLN A 183 4.38 -9.34 9.87
N ARG A 184 3.41 -10.25 9.72
CA ARG A 184 2.35 -10.20 8.71
C ARG A 184 1.01 -10.11 9.43
N TYR A 185 0.27 -9.05 9.13
CA TYR A 185 -1.06 -8.81 9.71
C TYR A 185 -2.14 -8.95 8.64
N THR A 186 -3.16 -9.74 8.91
CA THR A 186 -4.39 -9.70 8.11
C THR A 186 -5.30 -8.62 8.67
N LEU A 187 -5.59 -7.61 7.85
CA LEU A 187 -6.45 -6.50 8.21
C LEU A 187 -7.86 -6.70 7.65
N THR A 188 -8.84 -6.69 8.55
CA THR A 188 -10.25 -6.88 8.23
C THR A 188 -11.11 -5.76 8.81
N GLY A 189 -12.29 -5.56 8.25
CA GLY A 189 -13.32 -4.78 8.94
C GLY A 189 -13.93 -5.53 10.12
N PRO A 190 -14.75 -4.84 10.93
CA PRO A 190 -15.29 -5.38 12.17
C PRO A 190 -16.37 -6.44 11.98
N SER A 191 -16.95 -6.53 10.80
CA SER A 191 -18.10 -7.40 10.51
C SER A 191 -17.94 -8.12 9.18
N ALA A 192 -18.33 -9.40 9.18
CA ALA A 192 -18.48 -10.16 7.95
C ALA A 192 -19.82 -9.79 7.27
N LEU A 193 -19.73 -9.24 6.06
CA LEU A 193 -20.87 -8.79 5.28
C LEU A 193 -21.13 -9.74 4.11
N ARG A 194 -22.40 -9.89 3.75
CA ARG A 194 -22.87 -10.71 2.61
C ARG A 194 -23.43 -9.81 1.52
#